data_db677b62c9343667854c60de1ae42231
#
_entry.id   db677b62c9343667854c60de1ae42231
#
_cell.length_a   1.000
_cell.length_b   1.000
_cell.length_c   1.000
_cell.angle_alpha   90.00
_cell.angle_beta   90.00
_cell.angle_gamma   90.00
#
_symmetry.space_group_name_H-M   'P 1'
#
loop_
_entity.id
_entity.type
_entity.pdbx_description
1 polymer ?
#
loop_
_entity_poly.entity_id
_entity_poly.type
_entity_poly.pdbx_seq_one_letter_code
_entity_poly.pdbx_strand_id
1 'polypeptide(L)' 'MGLPPEIAALSFEDALAELERIVKGLEGGQQKLEDAIGAYERGALLRRHCEAKLAEAEARVQAIVVAADGSLSLGRAE' A
#
# COMPACT_ATOMS: atom_id res chain seq x y z
N MET A 1 2.77 7.28 14.22
CA MET A 1 1.35 7.15 14.34
C MET A 1 0.83 6.06 13.42
N GLY A 2 0.03 5.15 13.95
CA GLY A 2 -0.44 4.02 13.18
C GLY A 2 -1.61 4.35 12.28
N LEU A 3 -1.92 3.43 11.40
CA LEU A 3 -3.09 3.55 10.56
C LEU A 3 -4.34 3.26 11.37
N PRO A 4 -5.50 3.83 10.98
CA PRO A 4 -6.76 3.43 11.60
C PRO A 4 -6.95 1.92 11.46
N PRO A 5 -7.54 1.28 12.47
CA PRO A 5 -7.66 -0.18 12.45
C PRO A 5 -8.40 -0.72 11.24
N GLU A 6 -9.41 0.00 10.75
CA GLU A 6 -10.18 -0.48 9.62
C GLU A 6 -9.35 -0.47 8.34
N ILE A 7 -8.37 0.43 8.24
CA ILE A 7 -7.47 0.43 7.09
C ILE A 7 -6.39 -0.62 7.27
N ALA A 8 -5.83 -0.70 8.47
CA ALA A 8 -4.77 -1.67 8.75
C ALA A 8 -5.24 -3.10 8.53
N ALA A 9 -6.53 -3.36 8.66
CA ALA A 9 -7.08 -4.70 8.49
C ALA A 9 -7.35 -5.08 7.03
N LEU A 10 -7.25 -4.12 6.11
CA LEU A 10 -7.53 -4.41 4.70
C LEU A 10 -6.41 -5.21 4.07
N SER A 11 -6.78 -6.11 3.17
CA SER A 11 -5.78 -6.74 2.32
C SER A 11 -5.21 -5.69 1.37
N PHE A 12 -4.04 -5.99 0.80
CA PHE A 12 -3.46 -5.11 -0.21
C PHE A 12 -4.45 -4.87 -1.35
N GLU A 13 -5.09 -5.94 -1.81
CA GLU A 13 -6.00 -5.85 -2.95
C GLU A 13 -7.20 -4.98 -2.65
N ASP A 14 -7.77 -5.13 -1.46
CA ASP A 14 -8.93 -4.33 -1.09
C ASP A 14 -8.55 -2.88 -0.88
N ALA A 15 -7.39 -2.62 -0.27
CA ALA A 15 -6.92 -1.26 -0.09
C ALA A 15 -6.66 -0.59 -1.43
N LEU A 16 -6.04 -1.32 -2.36
CA LEU A 16 -5.76 -0.78 -3.68
C LEU A 16 -7.04 -0.48 -4.43
N ALA A 17 -8.02 -1.36 -4.35
CA ALA A 17 -9.30 -1.15 -5.03
C ALA A 17 -9.99 0.11 -4.50
N GLU A 18 -9.96 0.30 -3.19
CA GLU A 18 -10.57 1.50 -2.63
C GLU A 18 -9.81 2.74 -3.04
N LEU A 19 -8.48 2.68 -3.04
CA LEU A 19 -7.66 3.81 -3.46
C LEU A 19 -7.96 4.18 -4.90
N GLU A 20 -8.12 3.19 -5.77
CA GLU A 20 -8.44 3.46 -7.17
C GLU A 20 -9.79 4.15 -7.32
N ARG A 21 -10.77 3.75 -6.51
CA ARG A 21 -12.08 4.41 -6.56
C ARG A 21 -11.97 5.86 -6.11
N ILE A 22 -11.15 6.11 -5.09
CA ILE A 22 -10.95 7.48 -4.60
C ILE A 22 -10.30 8.34 -5.68
N VAL A 23 -9.27 7.82 -6.33
CA VAL A 23 -8.56 8.57 -7.37
C VAL A 23 -9.52 8.90 -8.51
N LYS A 24 -10.32 7.93 -8.94
CA LYS A 24 -11.28 8.19 -10.02
C LYS A 24 -12.30 9.23 -9.61
N GLY A 25 -12.77 9.19 -8.36
CA GLY A 25 -13.70 10.18 -7.87
C GLY A 25 -13.11 11.58 -7.87
N LEU A 26 -11.86 11.70 -7.47
CA LEU A 26 -11.18 13.00 -7.46
C LEU A 26 -10.94 13.50 -8.88
N GLU A 27 -10.57 12.61 -9.79
CA GLU A 27 -10.33 12.99 -11.18
C GLU A 27 -11.61 13.49 -11.85
N GLY A 28 -12.76 12.95 -11.44
CA GLY A 28 -14.03 13.37 -11.98
C GLY A 28 -14.40 14.80 -11.63
N GLY A 29 -13.89 15.29 -10.52
CA GLY A 29 -14.07 16.70 -10.17
C GLY A 29 -15.47 17.10 -9.81
N GLN A 30 -16.34 16.15 -9.47
CA GLN A 30 -17.73 16.45 -9.20
C GLN A 30 -18.09 16.42 -7.74
N GLN A 31 -17.11 16.15 -6.89
CA GLN A 31 -17.35 16.10 -5.46
C GLN A 31 -17.35 17.51 -4.87
N LYS A 32 -18.09 17.67 -3.78
CA LYS A 32 -17.95 18.88 -2.99
C LYS A 32 -16.55 18.94 -2.41
N LEU A 33 -16.10 20.17 -2.17
CA LEU A 33 -14.73 20.38 -1.70
C LEU A 33 -14.44 19.57 -0.42
N GLU A 34 -15.37 19.60 0.54
CA GLU A 34 -15.13 18.88 1.79
C GLU A 34 -15.03 17.38 1.57
N ASP A 35 -15.86 16.85 0.67
CA ASP A 35 -15.83 15.43 0.36
C ASP A 35 -14.52 15.08 -0.33
N ALA A 36 -14.04 15.95 -1.21
CA ALA A 36 -12.79 15.72 -1.90
C ALA A 36 -11.62 15.72 -0.93
N ILE A 37 -11.63 16.62 0.05
CA ILE A 37 -10.58 16.67 1.05
C ILE A 37 -10.56 15.38 1.88
N GLY A 38 -11.75 14.94 2.32
CA GLY A 38 -11.84 13.69 3.09
C GLY A 38 -11.37 12.48 2.27
N ALA A 39 -11.75 12.45 1.00
CA ALA A 39 -11.32 11.36 0.12
C ALA A 39 -9.81 11.39 -0.06
N TYR A 40 -9.23 12.56 -0.23
CA TYR A 40 -7.78 12.68 -0.38
C TYR A 40 -7.06 12.17 0.89
N GLU A 41 -7.58 12.58 2.05
CA GLU A 41 -6.96 12.15 3.31
C GLU A 41 -7.04 10.64 3.48
N ARG A 42 -8.19 10.05 3.16
CA ARG A 42 -8.32 8.61 3.24
C ARG A 42 -7.43 7.92 2.22
N GLY A 43 -7.33 8.49 1.03
CA GLY A 43 -6.45 7.95 0.00
C GLY A 43 -5.00 7.92 0.43
N ALA A 44 -4.57 8.97 1.16
CA ALA A 44 -3.19 9.01 1.65
C ALA A 44 -2.92 7.87 2.63
N LEU A 45 -3.89 7.56 3.48
CA LEU A 45 -3.74 6.46 4.44
C LEU A 45 -3.73 5.11 3.73
N LEU A 46 -4.60 4.95 2.74
CA LEU A 46 -4.63 3.72 1.96
C LEU A 46 -3.33 3.53 1.19
N ARG A 47 -2.78 4.61 0.65
CA ARG A 47 -1.50 4.55 -0.06
C ARG A 47 -0.39 4.08 0.88
N ARG A 48 -0.36 4.63 2.09
CA ARG A 48 0.65 4.22 3.07
C ARG A 48 0.52 2.74 3.39
N HIS A 49 -0.70 2.25 3.54
CA HIS A 49 -0.93 0.85 3.84
C HIS A 49 -0.45 -0.04 2.69
N CYS A 50 -0.77 0.35 1.46
CA CYS A 50 -0.31 -0.40 0.29
C CYS A 50 1.20 -0.41 0.18
N GLU A 51 1.84 0.72 0.44
CA GLU A 51 3.29 0.80 0.39
C GLU A 51 3.94 -0.12 1.44
N ALA A 52 3.36 -0.15 2.63
CA ALA A 52 3.87 -1.03 3.67
C ALA A 52 3.73 -2.50 3.28
N LYS A 53 2.61 -2.86 2.68
CA LYS A 53 2.40 -4.23 2.23
C LYS A 53 3.36 -4.61 1.12
N LEU A 54 3.61 -3.69 0.20
CA LEU A 54 4.57 -3.95 -0.87
C LEU A 54 5.97 -4.13 -0.32
N ALA A 55 6.35 -3.33 0.67
CA ALA A 55 7.66 -3.46 1.28
C ALA A 55 7.82 -4.82 1.96
N GLU A 56 6.77 -5.28 2.64
CA GLU A 56 6.79 -6.61 3.24
C GLU A 56 6.95 -7.70 2.19
N ALA A 57 6.21 -7.57 1.09
CA ALA A 57 6.27 -8.55 0.03
C ALA A 57 7.65 -8.58 -0.62
N GLU A 58 8.25 -7.41 -0.82
CA GLU A 58 9.59 -7.35 -1.38
C GLU A 58 10.60 -8.02 -0.48
N ALA A 59 10.49 -7.82 0.82
CA ALA A 59 11.40 -8.45 1.76
C ALA A 59 11.26 -9.97 1.73
N ARG A 60 10.03 -10.45 1.60
CA ARG A 60 9.80 -11.89 1.55
C ARG A 60 10.32 -12.50 0.25
N VAL A 61 10.15 -11.80 -0.86
CA VAL A 61 10.68 -12.27 -2.14
C VAL A 61 12.19 -12.32 -2.10
N GLN A 62 12.80 -11.31 -1.50
CA GLN A 62 14.25 -11.26 -1.39
C GLN A 62 14.76 -12.45 -0.59
N ALA A 63 14.07 -12.79 0.51
CA ALA A 63 14.46 -13.93 1.32
C ALA A 63 14.36 -15.24 0.53
N ILE A 64 13.32 -15.36 -0.30
CA ILE A 64 13.12 -16.54 -1.13
C ILE A 64 14.23 -16.65 -2.17
N VAL A 65 14.58 -15.55 -2.81
CA VAL A 65 15.63 -15.54 -3.82
C VAL A 65 16.95 -15.96 -3.22
N VAL A 66 17.29 -15.44 -2.05
CA VAL A 66 18.53 -15.80 -1.38
C VAL A 66 18.53 -17.29 -1.06
N ALA A 67 17.42 -17.81 -0.55
CA ALA A 67 17.33 -19.22 -0.21
C ALA A 67 17.45 -20.10 -1.44
N ALA A 68 16.82 -19.70 -2.53
CA ALA A 68 16.85 -20.48 -3.77
C ALA A 68 18.25 -20.55 -4.37
N ASP A 69 19.01 -19.47 -4.23
CA ASP A 69 20.40 -19.45 -4.68
C ASP A 69 21.29 -20.32 -3.84
N GLY A 70 20.86 -20.72 -2.65
CA GLY A 70 21.72 -21.38 -1.71
C GLY A 70 22.76 -20.47 -1.13
N SER A 71 22.63 -19.18 -1.35
CA SER A 71 23.58 -18.20 -0.87
C SER A 71 23.05 -17.57 0.38
N LEU A 72 23.86 -17.61 1.39
CA LEU A 72 23.49 -16.94 2.60
C LEU A 72 24.09 -15.61 2.71
N SER A 73 24.85 -15.31 1.72
CA SER A 73 25.43 -14.03 1.71
C SER A 73 24.47 -13.07 1.19
N LEU A 74 23.67 -13.16 1.38
CA LEU A 74 22.93 -12.27 0.99
C LEU A 74 23.13 -11.12 1.27
N GLY A 75 23.30 -11.43 1.76
CA GLY A 75 23.47 -10.41 1.82
C GLY A 75 24.21 -9.87 0.85
N ARG A 76 24.55 -10.26 0.25
CA ARG A 76 25.02 -9.75 -0.47
C ARG A 76 24.64 -9.27 -1.41
N ALA A 77 24.45 -9.30 -1.25
CA ALA A 77 24.01 -8.71 -1.82
C ALA A 77 24.11 -8.33 -2.58
N GLU A 78 24.57 -8.43 -2.72
CA GLU A 78 24.51 -8.04 -3.00
C GLU A 78 24.44 -7.65 -3.33
#